data_f4b16a6e95297b2ee56499a364049467
#
_entry.id   f4b16a6e95297b2ee56499a364049467
#
_cell.length_a   1.000
_cell.length_b   1.000
_cell.length_c   1.000
_cell.angle_alpha   90.00
_cell.angle_beta   90.00
_cell.angle_gamma   90.00
#
_symmetry.space_group_name_H-M   'P 1'
#
loop_
_entity.id
_entity.type
_entity.pdbx_description
1 polymer ?
#
loop_
_entity_poly.entity_id
_entity_poly.type
_entity_poly.pdbx_seq_one_letter_code
_entity_poly.pdbx_strand_id
1 'polypeptide(L)'
;MTASEPARKSAAFRAFDLAVLAVGCAGFAAIWVLLAGGFARPLHGLAVVAALDAALLLRLVRMRPGVARALAGVALTSVIIVLAQWGVIAGQVGTMFGLLPWESALRLGPSLAWTIAGLALDAVALAWFGAGLVVAAVLSR
;
A
#
# COMPACT_ATOMS: atom_id res chain seq x y z
N MET A 1 6.76 -36.13 -24.31
CA MET A 1 6.78 -34.70 -24.57
C MET A 1 6.61 -33.95 -23.24
N THR A 2 7.73 -33.64 -22.58
CA THR A 2 7.75 -33.05 -21.22
C THR A 2 8.37 -31.64 -21.24
N ALA A 3 7.68 -30.71 -21.90
CA ALA A 3 8.09 -29.31 -21.98
C ALA A 3 7.54 -28.44 -20.86
N SER A 4 7.06 -29.01 -19.74
CA SER A 4 6.29 -28.25 -18.74
C SER A 4 7.04 -27.89 -17.44
N GLU A 5 8.18 -28.47 -17.16
CA GLU A 5 8.87 -28.28 -15.87
C GLU A 5 9.51 -26.89 -15.68
N PRO A 6 10.26 -26.33 -16.62
CA PRO A 6 10.86 -24.99 -16.46
C PRO A 6 9.82 -23.87 -16.43
N ALA A 7 8.74 -23.98 -17.21
CA ALA A 7 7.66 -23.01 -17.21
C ALA A 7 6.87 -23.02 -15.88
N ARG A 8 6.68 -24.20 -15.28
CA ARG A 8 5.99 -24.37 -14.00
C ARG A 8 6.83 -23.82 -12.84
N LYS A 9 8.15 -24.05 -12.82
CA LYS A 9 9.06 -23.47 -11.82
C LYS A 9 9.11 -21.94 -11.93
N SER A 10 9.13 -21.37 -13.12
CA SER A 10 9.07 -19.95 -13.37
C SER A 10 7.74 -19.33 -12.89
N ALA A 11 6.62 -19.99 -13.12
CA ALA A 11 5.31 -19.51 -12.67
C ALA A 11 5.17 -19.57 -11.13
N ALA A 12 5.64 -20.64 -10.50
CA ALA A 12 5.62 -20.78 -9.03
C ALA A 12 6.53 -19.73 -8.36
N PHE A 13 7.69 -19.42 -8.93
CA PHE A 13 8.58 -18.37 -8.43
C PHE A 13 7.91 -17.00 -8.52
N ARG A 14 7.27 -16.66 -9.65
CA ARG A 14 6.51 -15.42 -9.80
C ARG A 14 5.33 -15.31 -8.84
N ALA A 15 4.62 -16.41 -8.60
CA ALA A 15 3.51 -16.44 -7.65
C ALA A 15 3.99 -16.17 -6.21
N PHE A 16 5.13 -16.73 -5.83
CA PHE A 16 5.75 -16.47 -4.53
C PHE A 16 6.16 -15.00 -4.38
N ASP A 17 6.81 -14.42 -5.39
CA ASP A 17 7.21 -13.02 -5.39
C ASP A 17 6.00 -12.08 -5.26
N LEU A 18 4.93 -12.36 -6.01
CA LEU A 18 3.68 -11.60 -5.92
C LEU A 18 3.03 -11.73 -4.53
N ALA A 19 3.05 -12.91 -3.93
CA ALA A 19 2.55 -13.12 -2.58
C ALA A 19 3.36 -12.32 -1.55
N VAL A 20 4.69 -12.30 -1.64
CA VAL A 20 5.57 -11.50 -0.78
C VAL A 20 5.24 -10.01 -0.91
N LEU A 21 5.09 -9.51 -2.14
CA LEU A 21 4.74 -8.11 -2.38
C LEU A 21 3.35 -7.78 -1.81
N ALA A 22 2.36 -8.64 -2.03
CA ALA A 22 1.00 -8.42 -1.55
C ALA A 22 0.93 -8.43 -0.01
N VAL A 23 1.58 -9.40 0.64
CA VAL A 23 1.61 -9.51 2.10
C VAL A 23 2.39 -8.33 2.71
N GLY A 24 3.52 -7.94 2.11
CA GLY A 24 4.31 -6.79 2.55
C GLY A 24 3.50 -5.49 2.50
N CYS A 25 2.89 -5.20 1.34
CA CYS A 25 2.03 -4.01 1.18
C CYS A 25 0.85 -4.00 2.14
N ALA A 26 0.14 -5.12 2.29
CA ALA A 26 -0.99 -5.22 3.21
C ALA A 26 -0.55 -5.09 4.67
N GLY A 27 0.58 -5.70 5.03
CA GLY A 27 1.17 -5.60 6.37
C GLY A 27 1.54 -4.17 6.73
N PHE A 28 2.23 -3.45 5.84
CA PHE A 28 2.58 -2.06 6.09
C PHE A 28 1.32 -1.17 6.17
N ALA A 29 0.35 -1.36 5.27
CA ALA A 29 -0.91 -0.61 5.33
C ALA A 29 -1.65 -0.86 6.65
N ALA A 30 -1.69 -2.10 7.16
CA ALA A 30 -2.28 -2.43 8.44
C ALA A 30 -1.56 -1.74 9.60
N ILE A 31 -0.22 -1.73 9.62
CA ILE A 31 0.58 -1.00 10.62
C ILE A 31 0.25 0.49 10.57
N TRP A 32 0.16 1.08 9.38
CA TRP A 32 -0.22 2.49 9.24
C TRP A 32 -1.59 2.78 9.84
N VAL A 33 -2.60 1.95 9.54
CA VAL A 33 -3.97 2.09 10.09
C VAL A 33 -3.96 2.02 11.61
N LEU A 34 -3.23 1.06 12.19
CA LEU A 34 -3.11 0.91 13.64
C LEU A 34 -2.44 2.12 14.29
N LEU A 35 -1.35 2.63 13.69
CA LEU A 35 -0.66 3.82 14.19
C LEU A 35 -1.54 5.08 14.10
N ALA A 36 -2.23 5.27 12.97
CA ALA A 36 -3.14 6.40 12.79
C ALA A 36 -4.28 6.38 13.81
N GLY A 37 -4.84 5.21 14.10
CA GLY A 37 -5.86 5.01 15.13
C GLY A 37 -5.34 5.27 16.53
N GLY A 38 -4.14 4.78 16.87
CA GLY A 38 -3.53 4.94 18.18
C GLY A 38 -3.11 6.37 18.51
N PHE A 39 -2.63 7.13 17.52
CA PHE A 39 -2.23 8.52 17.72
C PHE A 39 -3.35 9.54 17.50
N ALA A 40 -4.53 9.11 17.04
CA ALA A 40 -5.67 9.96 16.68
C ALA A 40 -5.27 11.13 15.73
N ARG A 41 -4.27 10.91 14.88
CA ARG A 41 -3.73 11.91 13.94
C ARG A 41 -3.52 11.28 12.57
N PRO A 42 -3.77 12.02 11.50
CA PRO A 42 -3.41 11.58 10.16
C PRO A 42 -1.87 11.60 10.04
N LEU A 43 -1.27 10.43 9.90
CA LEU A 43 0.19 10.26 9.80
C LEU A 43 0.62 10.24 8.32
N HIS A 44 0.39 11.33 7.59
CA HIS A 44 0.71 11.41 6.15
C HIS A 44 2.19 11.18 5.83
N GLY A 45 3.10 11.52 6.75
CA GLY A 45 4.53 11.25 6.61
C GLY A 45 4.89 9.77 6.46
N LEU A 46 4.02 8.85 6.86
CA LEU A 46 4.22 7.42 6.62
C LEU A 46 4.22 7.04 5.14
N ALA A 47 3.76 7.93 4.24
CA ALA A 47 3.87 7.73 2.80
C ALA A 47 5.34 7.60 2.34
N VAL A 48 6.26 8.34 2.95
CA VAL A 48 7.70 8.22 2.68
C VAL A 48 8.26 6.89 3.21
N VAL A 49 7.80 6.46 4.38
CA VAL A 49 8.19 5.15 4.94
C VAL A 49 7.61 4.00 4.09
N ALA A 50 6.40 4.16 3.56
CA ALA A 50 5.81 3.22 2.60
C ALA A 50 6.66 3.08 1.33
N ALA A 51 7.26 4.18 0.86
CA ALA A 51 8.18 4.15 -0.27
C ALA A 51 9.46 3.36 0.03
N LEU A 52 9.99 3.47 1.26
CA LEU A 52 11.13 2.65 1.71
C LEU A 52 10.75 1.17 1.79
N ASP A 53 9.60 0.85 2.34
CA ASP A 53 9.08 -0.52 2.39
C ASP A 53 8.93 -1.12 0.99
N ALA A 54 8.27 -0.41 0.07
CA ALA A 54 8.13 -0.83 -1.32
C ALA A 54 9.49 -1.08 -2.00
N ALA A 55 10.48 -0.21 -1.78
CA ALA A 55 11.82 -0.39 -2.32
C ALA A 55 12.52 -1.63 -1.74
N LEU A 56 12.34 -1.90 -0.45
CA LEU A 56 12.87 -3.09 0.21
C LEU A 56 12.21 -4.37 -0.31
N LEU A 57 10.88 -4.37 -0.47
CA LEU A 57 10.13 -5.49 -1.04
C LEU A 57 10.61 -5.84 -2.45
N LEU A 58 10.83 -4.82 -3.30
CA LEU A 58 11.36 -5.02 -4.65
C LEU A 58 12.79 -5.56 -4.67
N ARG A 59 13.60 -5.21 -3.67
CA ARG A 59 14.94 -5.81 -3.48
C ARG A 59 14.83 -7.26 -3.02
N LEU A 60 13.89 -7.56 -2.15
CA LEU A 60 13.67 -8.91 -1.62
C LEU A 60 13.28 -9.90 -2.73
N VAL A 61 12.40 -9.48 -3.65
CA VAL A 61 12.04 -10.28 -4.84
C VAL A 61 13.09 -10.20 -5.96
N ARG A 62 14.26 -9.60 -5.70
CA ARG A 62 15.41 -9.52 -6.60
C ARG A 62 15.08 -8.93 -7.97
N MET A 63 14.16 -7.99 -8.02
CA MET A 63 13.85 -7.28 -9.26
C MET A 63 15.05 -6.47 -9.74
N ARG A 64 15.43 -6.61 -11.00
CA ARG A 64 16.57 -5.91 -11.58
C ARG A 64 16.37 -4.39 -11.51
N PRO A 65 17.44 -3.62 -11.18
CA PRO A 65 17.37 -2.17 -11.18
C PRO A 65 17.05 -1.63 -12.59
N GLY A 66 16.28 -0.55 -12.64
CA GLY A 66 15.86 0.07 -13.89
C GLY A 66 14.51 0.74 -13.81
N VAL A 67 14.04 1.27 -14.93
CA VAL A 67 12.77 2.00 -15.02
C VAL A 67 11.58 1.12 -14.60
N ALA A 68 11.58 -0.15 -14.98
CA ALA A 68 10.50 -1.08 -14.61
C ALA A 68 10.38 -1.25 -13.09
N ARG A 69 11.52 -1.32 -12.36
CA ARG A 69 11.52 -1.40 -10.90
C ARG A 69 11.09 -0.07 -10.26
N ALA A 70 11.48 1.07 -10.84
CA ALA A 70 11.01 2.38 -10.37
C ALA A 70 9.49 2.51 -10.51
N LEU A 71 8.92 2.12 -11.65
CA LEU A 71 7.47 2.10 -11.86
C LEU A 71 6.76 1.14 -10.89
N ALA A 72 7.32 -0.05 -10.66
CA ALA A 72 6.80 -0.99 -9.68
C ALA A 72 6.84 -0.40 -8.26
N GLY A 73 7.90 0.30 -7.87
CA GLY A 73 8.01 0.98 -6.58
C GLY A 73 6.94 2.06 -6.39
N VAL A 74 6.71 2.88 -7.41
CA VAL A 74 5.63 3.88 -7.40
C VAL A 74 4.27 3.20 -7.30
N ALA A 75 4.03 2.14 -8.07
CA ALA A 75 2.76 1.40 -8.04
C ALA A 75 2.50 0.78 -6.66
N LEU A 76 3.50 0.09 -6.07
CA LEU A 76 3.38 -0.50 -4.73
C LEU A 76 3.13 0.55 -3.66
N THR A 77 3.87 1.66 -3.68
CA THR A 77 3.66 2.77 -2.74
C THR A 77 2.26 3.35 -2.87
N SER A 78 1.76 3.52 -4.10
CA SER A 78 0.38 3.99 -4.34
C SER A 78 -0.65 3.02 -3.75
N VAL A 79 -0.45 1.71 -3.94
CA VAL A 79 -1.33 0.68 -3.37
C VAL A 79 -1.32 0.75 -1.84
N ILE A 80 -0.14 0.86 -1.21
CA ILE A 80 -0.03 1.00 0.25
C ILE A 80 -0.79 2.24 0.74
N ILE A 81 -0.60 3.39 0.09
CA ILE A 81 -1.29 4.65 0.45
C ILE A 81 -2.81 4.47 0.36
N VAL A 82 -3.31 3.91 -0.75
CA VAL A 82 -4.76 3.70 -0.96
C VAL A 82 -5.33 2.75 0.09
N LEU A 83 -4.68 1.62 0.36
CA LEU A 83 -5.11 0.66 1.36
C LEU A 83 -5.09 1.26 2.77
N ALA A 84 -4.04 2.01 3.12
CA ALA A 84 -3.93 2.67 4.40
C ALA A 84 -5.03 3.73 4.59
N GLN A 85 -5.28 4.59 3.59
CA GLN A 85 -6.33 5.59 3.64
C GLN A 85 -7.73 4.95 3.74
N TRP A 86 -7.99 3.89 2.97
CA TRP A 86 -9.22 3.13 3.09
C TRP A 86 -9.41 2.58 4.52
N GLY A 87 -8.36 1.97 5.09
CA GLY A 87 -8.40 1.42 6.44
C GLY A 87 -8.58 2.48 7.52
N VAL A 88 -7.94 3.65 7.39
CA VAL A 88 -8.10 4.77 8.33
C VAL A 88 -9.54 5.29 8.29
N ILE A 89 -10.11 5.52 7.11
CA ILE A 89 -11.51 5.95 6.94
C ILE A 89 -12.46 4.90 7.51
N ALA A 90 -12.26 3.63 7.18
CA ALA A 90 -13.07 2.54 7.69
C ALA A 90 -13.02 2.43 9.22
N GLY A 91 -11.85 2.64 9.83
CA GLY A 91 -11.67 2.67 11.27
C GLY A 91 -12.46 3.83 11.92
N GLN A 92 -12.37 5.02 11.36
CA GLN A 92 -13.09 6.20 11.86
C GLN A 92 -14.62 6.01 11.76
N VAL A 93 -15.10 5.55 10.61
CA VAL A 93 -16.53 5.27 10.42
C VAL A 93 -16.98 4.14 11.33
N GLY A 94 -16.16 3.09 11.49
CA GLY A 94 -16.44 1.98 12.39
C GLY A 94 -16.67 2.42 13.84
N THR A 95 -15.78 3.29 14.36
CA THR A 95 -15.93 3.81 15.74
C THR A 95 -17.21 4.61 15.94
N MET A 96 -17.66 5.37 14.92
CA MET A 96 -18.90 6.15 14.98
C MET A 96 -20.17 5.26 15.05
N PHE A 97 -20.12 4.09 14.43
CA PHE A 97 -21.26 3.16 14.35
C PHE A 97 -21.13 1.95 15.27
N GLY A 98 -20.08 1.88 16.10
CA GLY A 98 -19.84 0.73 16.97
C GLY A 98 -19.52 -0.56 16.21
N LEU A 99 -19.01 -0.45 14.97
CA LEU A 99 -18.63 -1.57 14.13
C LEU A 99 -17.14 -1.88 14.29
N LEU A 100 -16.79 -3.14 14.08
CA LEU A 100 -15.41 -3.54 14.00
C LEU A 100 -14.76 -2.98 12.70
N PRO A 101 -13.46 -2.64 12.70
CA PRO A 101 -12.81 -2.01 11.56
C PRO A 101 -12.97 -2.76 10.23
N TRP A 102 -12.92 -4.09 10.26
CA TRP A 102 -13.10 -4.94 9.07
C TRP A 102 -14.55 -4.97 8.57
N GLU A 103 -15.55 -4.94 9.49
CA GLU A 103 -16.96 -4.87 9.11
C GLU A 103 -17.26 -3.54 8.44
N SER A 104 -16.72 -2.45 8.99
CA SER A 104 -16.81 -1.12 8.39
C SER A 104 -16.12 -1.07 7.05
N ALA A 105 -14.92 -1.64 6.90
CA ALA A 105 -14.18 -1.67 5.65
C ALA A 105 -14.92 -2.41 4.52
N LEU A 106 -15.62 -3.49 4.84
CA LEU A 106 -16.42 -4.25 3.87
C LEU A 106 -17.74 -3.56 3.50
N ARG A 107 -18.31 -2.79 4.42
CA ARG A 107 -19.55 -2.03 4.20
C ARG A 107 -19.32 -0.65 3.59
N LEU A 108 -18.09 -0.14 3.69
CA LEU A 108 -17.71 1.14 3.11
C LEU A 108 -17.70 1.04 1.59
N GLY A 109 -18.74 1.58 0.94
CA GLY A 109 -18.81 1.62 -0.51
C GLY A 109 -17.74 2.56 -1.11
N PRO A 110 -17.25 2.28 -2.34
CA PRO A 110 -16.18 3.07 -2.96
C PRO A 110 -16.59 4.54 -3.16
N SER A 111 -17.85 4.84 -3.43
CA SER A 111 -18.36 6.21 -3.58
C SER A 111 -18.28 7.00 -2.26
N LEU A 112 -18.67 6.39 -1.14
CA LEU A 112 -18.60 7.02 0.17
C LEU A 112 -17.15 7.21 0.62
N ALA A 113 -16.31 6.20 0.43
CA ALA A 113 -14.87 6.30 0.71
C ALA A 113 -14.22 7.42 -0.08
N TRP A 114 -14.55 7.56 -1.37
CA TRP A 114 -14.03 8.64 -2.22
C TRP A 114 -14.46 10.02 -1.73
N THR A 115 -15.72 10.18 -1.35
CA THR A 115 -16.25 11.45 -0.82
C THR A 115 -15.56 11.83 0.48
N ILE A 116 -15.42 10.90 1.43
CA ILE A 116 -14.74 11.14 2.70
C ILE A 116 -13.27 11.44 2.47
N ALA A 117 -12.59 10.69 1.59
CA ALA A 117 -11.21 10.94 1.23
C ALA A 117 -11.02 12.35 0.65
N GLY A 118 -11.92 12.79 -0.24
CA GLY A 118 -11.88 14.13 -0.83
C GLY A 118 -12.05 15.25 0.19
N LEU A 119 -12.76 15.01 1.28
CA LEU A 119 -12.91 15.98 2.38
C LEU A 119 -11.74 15.93 3.39
N ALA A 120 -11.13 14.76 3.57
CA ALA A 120 -10.05 14.54 4.54
C ALA A 120 -8.65 14.84 3.97
N LEU A 121 -8.48 14.78 2.65
CA LEU A 121 -7.20 15.02 1.98
C LEU A 121 -7.01 16.52 1.76
N ASP A 122 -6.15 17.11 2.57
CA ASP A 122 -5.69 18.49 2.41
C ASP A 122 -4.43 18.56 1.52
N ALA A 123 -3.99 19.79 1.23
CA ALA A 123 -2.78 20.05 0.44
C ALA A 123 -1.52 19.44 1.08
N VAL A 124 -1.48 19.35 2.41
CA VAL A 124 -0.35 18.77 3.16
C VAL A 124 -0.30 17.26 2.96
N ALA A 125 -1.46 16.58 3.02
CA ALA A 125 -1.55 15.15 2.73
C ALA A 125 -1.08 14.83 1.30
N LEU A 126 -1.54 15.60 0.32
CA LEU A 126 -1.15 15.44 -1.08
C LEU A 126 0.34 15.68 -1.29
N ALA A 127 0.94 16.68 -0.61
CA ALA A 127 2.38 16.92 -0.67
C ALA A 127 3.18 15.74 -0.11
N TRP A 128 2.76 15.15 1.02
CA TRP A 128 3.41 13.96 1.59
C TRP A 128 3.27 12.72 0.69
N PHE A 129 2.11 12.53 0.06
CA PHE A 129 1.91 11.42 -0.87
C PHE A 129 2.77 11.60 -2.12
N GLY A 130 2.82 12.81 -2.68
CA GLY A 130 3.72 13.16 -3.79
C GLY A 130 5.19 12.92 -3.44
N ALA A 131 5.64 13.37 -2.26
CA ALA A 131 6.99 13.11 -1.76
C ALA A 131 7.27 11.60 -1.65
N GLY A 132 6.34 10.83 -1.11
CA GLY A 132 6.45 9.36 -1.05
C GLY A 132 6.64 8.73 -2.42
N LEU A 133 5.85 9.14 -3.42
CA LEU A 133 5.97 8.61 -4.78
C LEU A 133 7.30 8.98 -5.44
N VAL A 134 7.80 10.21 -5.24
CA VAL A 134 9.12 10.63 -5.73
C VAL A 134 10.23 9.81 -5.08
N VAL A 135 10.17 9.62 -3.76
CA VAL A 135 11.13 8.79 -3.02
C VAL A 135 11.08 7.35 -3.51
N ALA A 136 9.88 6.78 -3.74
CA ALA A 136 9.73 5.45 -4.31
C ALA A 136 10.40 5.32 -5.69
N ALA A 137 10.20 6.30 -6.58
CA ALA A 137 10.79 6.31 -7.90
C ALA A 137 12.33 6.38 -7.85
N VAL A 138 12.89 7.18 -6.93
CA VAL A 138 14.34 7.34 -6.78
C VAL A 138 14.99 6.11 -6.15
N LEU A 139 14.43 5.58 -5.06
CA LEU A 139 15.00 4.45 -4.32
C LEU A 139 14.82 3.11 -5.04
N SER A 140 13.83 3.01 -5.92
CA SER A 140 13.57 1.80 -6.69
C SER A 140 14.27 1.76 -8.04
N ARG A 141 15.06 2.75 -8.39
CA ARG A 141 15.90 2.77 -9.62
C ARG A 141 17.01 1.74 -9.62
#